data_c3b1583d35a74ec49da3192c889e4ee7
#
_entry.id   c3b1583d35a74ec49da3192c889e4ee7
#
_cell.length_a   1.000
_cell.length_b   1.000
_cell.length_c   1.000
_cell.angle_alpha   90.00
_cell.angle_beta   90.00
_cell.angle_gamma   90.00
#
_symmetry.space_group_name_H-M   'P 1'
#
loop_
_entity.id
_entity.type
_entity.pdbx_description
1 polymer ?
#
loop_
_entity_poly.entity_id
_entity_poly.type
_entity_poly.pdbx_seq_one_letter_code
_entity_poly.pdbx_strand_id
1 'polypeptide(L)'
;MDFLFSFQWQDVVDILVISFLVHRLFLLFRGTTALQILLGVLFLWLCHTIAQASGLVLTSWFFQGIGAVAVLVIVVVFRNEIREVLIQTNPVRLFLGRPYEPWTVDLPEVERAVFQMAKSGTGGLIVFQQRDRLAEHLREGIFLGGKLSPEIIASIFAKQSPVHDGATIIQGARIKLVGAFLPLTKREGLPQHFGTRHRAAIGLSEVCDAVIVVISEERGEVSVVYKGEVELVQEPPQLQMALGSLLLGIDSGTKSRTRTREFLSQLAGLLVTFLLVSAFWG
;
A
#
# COMPACT_ATOMS: atom_id res chain seq x y z
N MET A 1 -15.77 29.73 38.46
CA MET A 1 -15.11 30.57 37.41
C MET A 1 -13.59 30.51 37.49
N ASP A 2 -13.02 29.53 38.23
CA ASP A 2 -11.58 29.48 38.55
C ASP A 2 -10.79 28.53 37.64
N PHE A 3 -11.44 27.97 36.62
CA PHE A 3 -10.83 26.95 35.71
C PHE A 3 -9.90 27.55 34.64
N LEU A 4 -9.99 28.86 34.38
CA LEU A 4 -9.20 29.53 33.32
C LEU A 4 -7.83 30.05 33.81
N PHE A 5 -7.51 29.97 35.11
CA PHE A 5 -6.28 30.53 35.68
C PHE A 5 -5.18 29.50 35.99
N SER A 6 -5.42 28.19 35.75
CA SER A 6 -4.41 27.15 36.01
C SER A 6 -3.82 26.53 34.75
N PHE A 7 -3.99 27.17 33.59
CA PHE A 7 -3.43 26.67 32.34
C PHE A 7 -1.90 26.75 32.36
N GLN A 8 -1.27 25.61 32.54
CA GLN A 8 0.19 25.50 32.60
C GLN A 8 0.74 25.18 31.22
N TRP A 9 2.00 25.55 30.96
CA TRP A 9 2.66 25.21 29.69
C TRP A 9 2.71 23.70 29.41
N GLN A 10 2.67 22.87 30.46
CA GLN A 10 2.60 21.40 30.39
C GLN A 10 1.32 20.92 29.70
N ASP A 11 0.18 21.61 29.94
CA ASP A 11 -1.11 21.27 29.34
C ASP A 11 -1.09 21.49 27.83
N VAL A 12 -0.38 22.54 27.38
CA VAL A 12 -0.16 22.77 25.92
C VAL A 12 0.66 21.66 25.29
N VAL A 13 1.69 21.19 25.98
CA VAL A 13 2.54 20.10 25.50
C VAL A 13 1.74 18.80 25.45
N ASP A 14 0.94 18.49 26.46
CA ASP A 14 0.09 17.29 26.48
C ASP A 14 -0.93 17.30 25.34
N ILE A 15 -1.62 18.41 25.13
CA ILE A 15 -2.58 18.56 24.02
C ILE A 15 -1.86 18.38 22.68
N LEU A 16 -0.68 18.96 22.49
CA LEU A 16 0.10 18.82 21.25
C LEU A 16 0.55 17.38 21.01
N VAL A 17 1.05 16.70 22.04
CA VAL A 17 1.50 15.31 21.95
C VAL A 17 0.32 14.40 21.62
N ILE A 18 -0.79 14.53 22.32
CA ILE A 18 -1.99 13.73 22.08
C ILE A 18 -2.57 14.02 20.68
N SER A 19 -2.67 15.30 20.29
CA SER A 19 -3.15 15.68 18.95
C SER A 19 -2.28 15.11 17.84
N PHE A 20 -0.95 15.16 17.99
CA PHE A 20 -0.01 14.57 17.05
C PHE A 20 -0.18 13.05 16.97
N LEU A 21 -0.31 12.38 18.10
CA LEU A 21 -0.47 10.93 18.18
C LEU A 21 -1.79 10.47 17.53
N VAL A 22 -2.89 11.16 17.86
CA VAL A 22 -4.22 10.90 17.29
C VAL A 22 -4.21 11.17 15.78
N HIS A 23 -3.59 12.26 15.33
CA HIS A 23 -3.48 12.56 13.91
C HIS A 23 -2.65 11.51 13.16
N ARG A 24 -1.54 11.06 13.73
CA ARG A 24 -0.72 9.98 13.15
C ARG A 24 -1.49 8.66 13.08
N LEU A 25 -2.23 8.33 14.13
CA LEU A 25 -3.06 7.14 14.19
C LEU A 25 -4.18 7.20 13.13
N PHE A 26 -4.84 8.35 12.99
CA PHE A 26 -5.85 8.58 11.96
C PHE A 26 -5.30 8.41 10.54
N LEU A 27 -4.11 8.96 10.26
CA LEU A 27 -3.46 8.80 8.95
C LEU A 27 -3.09 7.33 8.66
N LEU A 28 -2.71 6.58 9.70
CA LEU A 28 -2.37 5.16 9.57
C LEU A 28 -3.60 4.31 9.19
N PHE A 29 -4.76 4.65 9.76
CA PHE A 29 -6.00 3.88 9.53
C PHE A 29 -6.88 4.46 8.42
N ARG A 30 -6.56 5.64 7.88
CA ARG A 30 -7.32 6.27 6.81
C ARG A 30 -7.33 5.38 5.55
N GLY A 31 -8.56 5.04 5.10
CA GLY A 31 -8.77 4.18 3.93
C GLY A 31 -8.75 2.67 4.22
N THR A 32 -8.64 2.28 5.49
CA THR A 32 -8.72 0.88 5.91
C THR A 32 -10.10 0.54 6.50
N THR A 33 -10.49 -0.72 6.41
CA THR A 33 -11.71 -1.26 7.07
C THR A 33 -11.64 -1.06 8.60
N ALA A 34 -10.43 -0.99 9.16
CA ALA A 34 -10.18 -0.73 10.58
C ALA A 34 -10.79 0.60 11.07
N LEU A 35 -10.69 1.67 10.28
CA LEU A 35 -11.27 2.97 10.64
C LEU A 35 -12.79 2.91 10.71
N GLN A 36 -13.44 2.19 9.78
CA GLN A 36 -14.90 2.02 9.78
C GLN A 36 -15.39 1.28 11.03
N ILE A 37 -14.67 0.23 11.43
CA ILE A 37 -14.98 -0.55 12.63
C ILE A 37 -14.77 0.31 13.89
N LEU A 38 -13.67 1.07 13.96
CA LEU A 38 -13.37 1.97 15.08
C LEU A 38 -14.47 3.03 15.24
N LEU A 39 -14.94 3.64 14.15
CA LEU A 39 -16.04 4.60 14.16
C LEU A 39 -17.37 3.93 14.62
N GLY A 40 -17.63 2.70 14.20
CA GLY A 40 -18.78 1.93 14.66
C GLY A 40 -18.76 1.69 16.19
N VAL A 41 -17.60 1.33 16.73
CA VAL A 41 -17.43 1.13 18.18
C VAL A 41 -17.57 2.44 18.95
N LEU A 42 -16.98 3.51 18.45
CA LEU A 42 -17.11 4.85 19.04
C LEU A 42 -18.57 5.30 19.07
N PHE A 43 -19.31 5.03 17.98
CA PHE A 43 -20.74 5.33 17.92
C PHE A 43 -21.55 4.54 18.98
N LEU A 44 -21.28 3.23 19.12
CA LEU A 44 -21.94 2.39 20.14
C LEU A 44 -21.61 2.88 21.55
N TRP A 45 -20.38 3.25 21.81
CA TRP A 45 -19.95 3.81 23.10
C TRP A 45 -20.64 5.14 23.39
N LEU A 46 -20.75 6.03 22.40
CA LEU A 46 -21.46 7.31 22.52
C LEU A 46 -22.96 7.08 22.83
N CYS A 47 -23.62 6.14 22.12
CA CYS A 47 -25.03 5.78 22.41
C CYS A 47 -25.21 5.24 23.82
N HIS A 48 -24.27 4.42 24.28
CA HIS A 48 -24.28 3.91 25.67
C HIS A 48 -24.16 5.03 26.70
N THR A 49 -23.22 5.96 26.51
CA THR A 49 -23.03 7.09 27.43
C THR A 49 -24.23 8.03 27.47
N ILE A 50 -24.83 8.34 26.32
CA ILE A 50 -26.07 9.13 26.23
C ILE A 50 -27.23 8.42 26.92
N ALA A 51 -27.39 7.12 26.72
CA ALA A 51 -28.44 6.34 27.37
C ALA A 51 -28.30 6.34 28.90
N GLN A 52 -27.08 6.21 29.40
CA GLN A 52 -26.81 6.33 30.85
C GLN A 52 -27.12 7.72 31.40
N ALA A 53 -26.66 8.78 30.72
CA ALA A 53 -26.92 10.17 31.15
C ALA A 53 -28.42 10.51 31.13
N SER A 54 -29.20 9.89 30.24
CA SER A 54 -30.66 10.07 30.12
C SER A 54 -31.47 9.16 31.08
N GLY A 55 -30.81 8.34 31.90
CA GLY A 55 -31.47 7.41 32.81
C GLY A 55 -32.19 6.22 32.15
N LEU A 56 -31.90 5.92 30.88
CA LEU A 56 -32.49 4.84 30.10
C LEU A 56 -31.85 3.48 30.42
N VAL A 57 -32.28 2.86 31.51
CA VAL A 57 -31.66 1.63 32.04
C VAL A 57 -31.64 0.49 31.04
N LEU A 58 -32.78 0.18 30.42
CA LEU A 58 -32.90 -0.91 29.44
C LEU A 58 -32.02 -0.67 28.19
N THR A 59 -32.03 0.55 27.68
CA THR A 59 -31.21 0.94 26.52
C THR A 59 -29.72 0.85 26.83
N SER A 60 -29.32 1.28 28.03
CA SER A 60 -27.92 1.17 28.49
C SER A 60 -27.46 -0.28 28.57
N TRP A 61 -28.29 -1.18 29.13
CA TRP A 61 -27.99 -2.62 29.21
C TRP A 61 -27.88 -3.25 27.83
N PHE A 62 -28.77 -2.87 26.90
CA PHE A 62 -28.72 -3.34 25.53
C PHE A 62 -27.40 -2.96 24.81
N PHE A 63 -27.01 -1.69 24.89
CA PHE A 63 -25.73 -1.24 24.30
C PHE A 63 -24.51 -1.84 24.97
N GLN A 64 -24.54 -2.08 26.27
CA GLN A 64 -23.49 -2.78 27.00
C GLN A 64 -23.31 -4.23 26.49
N GLY A 65 -24.41 -4.94 26.26
CA GLY A 65 -24.39 -6.29 25.68
C GLY A 65 -23.83 -6.32 24.27
N ILE A 66 -24.27 -5.38 23.40
CA ILE A 66 -23.73 -5.24 22.03
C ILE A 66 -22.25 -4.89 22.07
N GLY A 67 -21.81 -4.01 22.98
CA GLY A 67 -20.42 -3.64 23.14
C GLY A 67 -19.52 -4.83 23.46
N ALA A 68 -19.95 -5.73 24.33
CA ALA A 68 -19.20 -6.94 24.65
C ALA A 68 -19.04 -7.86 23.43
N VAL A 69 -20.12 -8.04 22.64
CA VAL A 69 -20.08 -8.81 21.39
C VAL A 69 -19.20 -8.11 20.34
N ALA A 70 -19.27 -6.77 20.24
CA ALA A 70 -18.48 -6.00 19.29
C ALA A 70 -16.96 -6.18 19.54
N VAL A 71 -16.51 -6.22 20.79
CA VAL A 71 -15.10 -6.49 21.13
C VAL A 71 -14.68 -7.88 20.60
N LEU A 72 -15.51 -8.89 20.79
CA LEU A 72 -15.21 -10.24 20.29
C LEU A 72 -15.14 -10.28 18.76
N VAL A 73 -16.08 -9.61 18.08
CA VAL A 73 -16.09 -9.50 16.61
C VAL A 73 -14.83 -8.79 16.12
N ILE A 74 -14.39 -7.71 16.79
CA ILE A 74 -13.16 -6.99 16.45
C ILE A 74 -11.96 -7.93 16.52
N VAL A 75 -11.79 -8.68 17.61
CA VAL A 75 -10.68 -9.62 17.76
C VAL A 75 -10.67 -10.67 16.65
N VAL A 76 -11.84 -11.18 16.26
CA VAL A 76 -11.97 -12.16 15.16
C VAL A 76 -11.66 -11.53 13.80
N VAL A 77 -12.18 -10.35 13.52
CA VAL A 77 -11.95 -9.64 12.24
C VAL A 77 -10.48 -9.24 12.10
N PHE A 78 -9.87 -8.70 13.15
CA PHE A 78 -8.47 -8.28 13.15
C PHE A 78 -7.48 -9.40 13.45
N ARG A 79 -7.93 -10.65 13.53
CA ARG A 79 -7.05 -11.80 13.79
C ARG A 79 -5.86 -11.87 12.83
N ASN A 80 -6.09 -11.62 11.56
CA ASN A 80 -5.04 -11.69 10.53
C ASN A 80 -4.07 -10.52 10.66
N GLU A 81 -4.56 -9.31 10.89
CA GLU A 81 -3.76 -8.10 11.10
C GLU A 81 -2.92 -8.21 12.38
N ILE A 82 -3.51 -8.69 13.48
CA ILE A 82 -2.79 -8.94 14.74
C ILE A 82 -1.71 -10.00 14.53
N ARG A 83 -2.02 -11.11 13.85
CA ARG A 83 -1.06 -12.15 13.53
C ARG A 83 0.08 -11.62 12.67
N GLU A 84 -0.23 -10.81 11.66
CA GLU A 84 0.77 -10.22 10.77
C GLU A 84 1.69 -9.26 11.53
N VAL A 85 1.14 -8.40 12.37
CA VAL A 85 1.91 -7.52 13.28
C VAL A 85 2.80 -8.35 14.20
N LEU A 86 2.30 -9.40 14.84
CA LEU A 86 3.07 -10.24 15.76
C LEU A 86 4.20 -11.02 15.06
N ILE A 87 3.96 -11.52 13.85
CA ILE A 87 4.98 -12.26 13.07
C ILE A 87 6.02 -11.32 12.48
N GLN A 88 5.63 -10.11 12.11
CA GLN A 88 6.51 -9.14 11.44
C GLN A 88 7.19 -8.16 12.38
N THR A 89 6.72 -8.04 13.61
CA THR A 89 7.31 -7.15 14.59
C THR A 89 8.56 -7.77 15.20
N ASN A 90 9.65 -7.67 14.47
CA ASN A 90 10.94 -7.55 15.14
C ASN A 90 10.95 -6.14 15.75
N PRO A 91 10.76 -5.95 17.08
CA PRO A 91 10.61 -4.63 17.70
C PRO A 91 11.83 -3.74 17.42
N VAL A 92 13.00 -4.34 17.20
CA VAL A 92 14.23 -3.65 16.81
C VAL A 92 14.07 -2.96 15.44
N ARG A 93 13.28 -3.53 14.51
CA ARG A 93 13.02 -2.93 13.20
C ARG A 93 11.98 -1.80 13.22
N LEU A 94 11.09 -1.81 14.22
CA LEU A 94 10.11 -0.75 14.41
C LEU A 94 10.78 0.53 14.96
N PHE A 95 11.77 0.38 15.85
CA PHE A 95 12.48 1.50 16.46
C PHE A 95 13.64 2.05 15.62
N LEU A 96 14.35 1.18 14.89
CA LEU A 96 15.51 1.58 14.09
C LEU A 96 15.17 1.98 12.65
N GLY A 97 13.88 1.91 12.23
CA GLY A 97 13.50 2.15 10.85
C GLY A 97 14.33 1.26 9.92
N ARG A 98 13.74 0.48 9.02
CA ARG A 98 14.55 0.00 7.90
C ARG A 98 15.03 1.24 7.18
N PRO A 99 16.34 1.45 6.98
CA PRO A 99 16.74 2.38 5.95
C PRO A 99 16.01 1.92 4.69
N TYR A 100 15.25 2.82 4.09
CA TYR A 100 14.78 2.66 2.72
C TYR A 100 16.05 2.39 1.93
N GLU A 101 16.30 1.10 1.61
CA GLU A 101 17.38 0.79 0.68
C GLU A 101 16.97 1.48 -0.61
N PRO A 102 17.71 2.53 -1.02
CA PRO A 102 17.39 3.20 -2.27
C PRO A 102 17.34 2.11 -3.34
N TRP A 103 16.36 2.20 -4.23
CA TRP A 103 16.23 1.29 -5.35
C TRP A 103 17.57 1.23 -6.07
N THR A 104 18.34 0.18 -5.79
CA THR A 104 19.63 -0.09 -6.44
C THR A 104 19.44 -1.07 -7.59
N VAL A 105 18.23 -1.05 -8.21
CA VAL A 105 17.99 -1.86 -9.41
C VAL A 105 18.87 -1.30 -10.53
N ASP A 106 19.68 -2.16 -11.09
CA ASP A 106 20.40 -1.84 -12.30
C ASP A 106 19.42 -1.82 -13.48
N LEU A 107 18.84 -0.63 -13.73
CA LEU A 107 17.84 -0.45 -14.78
C LEU A 107 18.34 -0.87 -16.17
N PRO A 108 19.60 -0.63 -16.58
CA PRO A 108 20.19 -1.18 -17.75
C PRO A 108 20.14 -2.71 -17.87
N GLU A 109 20.35 -3.44 -16.77
CA GLU A 109 20.21 -4.90 -16.78
C GLU A 109 18.78 -5.37 -17.00
N VAL A 110 17.82 -4.70 -16.37
CA VAL A 110 16.39 -4.97 -16.56
C VAL A 110 15.98 -4.70 -18.01
N GLU A 111 16.34 -3.55 -18.53
CA GLU A 111 16.07 -3.16 -19.91
C GLU A 111 16.57 -4.22 -20.89
N ARG A 112 17.86 -4.62 -20.74
CA ARG A 112 18.47 -5.63 -21.60
C ARG A 112 17.70 -6.94 -21.58
N ALA A 113 17.32 -7.42 -20.38
CA ALA A 113 16.53 -8.63 -20.24
C ALA A 113 15.16 -8.53 -20.94
N VAL A 114 14.44 -7.44 -20.67
CA VAL A 114 13.09 -7.20 -21.19
C VAL A 114 13.07 -7.14 -22.72
N PHE A 115 13.97 -6.36 -23.32
CA PHE A 115 14.02 -6.25 -24.78
C PHE A 115 14.60 -7.49 -25.47
N GLN A 116 15.47 -8.25 -24.82
CA GLN A 116 15.91 -9.53 -25.30
C GLN A 116 14.75 -10.54 -25.35
N MET A 117 13.93 -10.60 -24.29
CA MET A 117 12.73 -11.42 -24.22
C MET A 117 11.70 -11.00 -25.29
N ALA A 118 11.46 -9.70 -25.45
CA ALA A 118 10.57 -9.18 -26.48
C ALA A 118 10.98 -9.60 -27.88
N LYS A 119 12.27 -9.51 -28.21
CA LYS A 119 12.84 -9.96 -29.50
C LYS A 119 12.72 -11.47 -29.72
N SER A 120 12.82 -12.27 -28.65
CA SER A 120 12.72 -13.72 -28.73
C SER A 120 11.26 -14.25 -28.69
N GLY A 121 10.25 -13.38 -28.62
CA GLY A 121 8.86 -13.76 -28.45
C GLY A 121 8.59 -14.49 -27.14
N THR A 122 9.33 -14.10 -26.09
CA THR A 122 9.15 -14.64 -24.75
C THR A 122 8.32 -13.66 -23.92
N GLY A 123 7.11 -14.06 -23.55
CA GLY A 123 6.24 -13.25 -22.71
C GLY A 123 6.74 -13.19 -21.27
N GLY A 124 6.48 -12.08 -20.59
CA GLY A 124 6.88 -11.91 -19.20
C GLY A 124 6.04 -10.90 -18.42
N LEU A 125 6.02 -11.05 -17.11
CA LEU A 125 5.31 -10.18 -16.18
C LEU A 125 6.22 -9.89 -14.98
N ILE A 126 6.79 -8.70 -14.94
CA ILE A 126 7.77 -8.29 -13.92
C ILE A 126 7.15 -7.19 -13.06
N VAL A 127 7.09 -7.40 -11.75
CA VAL A 127 6.49 -6.50 -10.78
C VAL A 127 7.57 -5.92 -9.88
N PHE A 128 7.68 -4.61 -9.85
CA PHE A 128 8.55 -3.87 -8.95
C PHE A 128 7.73 -3.41 -7.74
N GLN A 129 7.93 -4.08 -6.60
CA GLN A 129 7.26 -3.75 -5.36
C GLN A 129 7.79 -2.42 -4.83
N GLN A 130 6.93 -1.43 -4.60
CA GLN A 130 7.29 -0.18 -3.96
C GLN A 130 6.99 -0.21 -2.45
N ARG A 131 6.13 0.66 -1.95
CA ARG A 131 5.82 0.81 -0.52
C ARG A 131 4.78 -0.19 -0.05
N ASP A 132 3.80 -0.47 -0.93
CA ASP A 132 2.69 -1.35 -0.59
C ASP A 132 3.13 -2.82 -0.50
N ARG A 133 2.49 -3.54 0.39
CA ARG A 133 2.74 -4.97 0.57
C ARG A 133 1.94 -5.75 -0.46
N LEU A 134 2.62 -6.45 -1.33
CA LEU A 134 1.96 -7.24 -2.38
C LEU A 134 1.39 -8.57 -1.86
N ALA A 135 1.83 -9.04 -0.69
CA ALA A 135 1.46 -10.37 -0.17
C ALA A 135 -0.06 -10.61 -0.06
N GLU A 136 -0.84 -9.55 0.17
CA GLU A 136 -2.30 -9.63 0.29
C GLU A 136 -3.01 -9.78 -1.07
N HIS A 137 -2.33 -9.39 -2.14
CA HIS A 137 -2.87 -9.38 -3.50
C HIS A 137 -2.33 -10.53 -4.36
N LEU A 138 -1.28 -11.21 -3.89
CA LEU A 138 -0.65 -12.32 -4.61
C LEU A 138 -1.23 -13.65 -4.17
N ARG A 139 -1.40 -14.54 -5.14
CA ARG A 139 -1.70 -15.95 -4.86
C ARG A 139 -0.52 -16.79 -5.32
N GLU A 140 -0.13 -17.77 -4.50
CA GLU A 140 0.98 -18.66 -4.77
C GLU A 140 2.32 -17.90 -4.91
N GLY A 141 3.27 -18.49 -5.64
CA GLY A 141 4.60 -17.94 -5.85
C GLY A 141 5.66 -18.66 -5.02
N ILE A 142 6.81 -18.87 -5.65
CA ILE A 142 7.96 -19.55 -5.06
C ILE A 142 8.98 -18.50 -4.65
N PHE A 143 9.44 -18.57 -3.40
CA PHE A 143 10.49 -17.67 -2.90
C PHE A 143 11.83 -18.04 -3.53
N LEU A 144 12.44 -17.11 -4.26
CA LEU A 144 13.75 -17.29 -4.89
C LEU A 144 14.88 -16.61 -4.11
N GLY A 145 14.67 -15.35 -3.68
CA GLY A 145 15.68 -14.58 -2.93
C GLY A 145 16.97 -14.26 -3.71
N GLY A 146 16.92 -14.37 -5.04
CA GLY A 146 18.07 -14.27 -5.93
C GLY A 146 18.47 -12.84 -6.27
N LYS A 147 19.73 -12.64 -6.70
CA LYS A 147 20.18 -11.38 -7.29
C LYS A 147 19.53 -11.19 -8.67
N LEU A 148 19.17 -9.95 -8.97
CA LEU A 148 18.66 -9.58 -10.28
C LEU A 148 19.78 -9.66 -11.32
N SER A 149 19.58 -10.44 -12.40
CA SER A 149 20.42 -10.41 -13.59
C SER A 149 19.60 -10.74 -14.84
N PRO A 150 20.02 -10.29 -16.03
CA PRO A 150 19.33 -10.56 -17.28
C PRO A 150 19.17 -12.06 -17.55
N GLU A 151 20.17 -12.86 -17.26
CA GLU A 151 20.20 -14.31 -17.49
C GLU A 151 19.18 -15.03 -16.58
N ILE A 152 19.07 -14.60 -15.32
CA ILE A 152 18.09 -15.16 -14.37
C ILE A 152 16.68 -14.81 -14.82
N ILE A 153 16.43 -13.54 -15.21
CA ILE A 153 15.10 -13.14 -15.73
C ILE A 153 14.74 -13.96 -16.95
N ALA A 154 15.62 -14.07 -17.93
CA ALA A 154 15.40 -14.86 -19.12
C ALA A 154 15.14 -16.34 -18.81
N SER A 155 15.85 -16.91 -17.84
CA SER A 155 15.67 -18.31 -17.40
C SER A 155 14.32 -18.53 -16.70
N ILE A 156 13.85 -17.56 -15.90
CA ILE A 156 12.55 -17.64 -15.24
C ILE A 156 11.42 -17.72 -16.28
N PHE A 157 11.46 -16.88 -17.30
CA PHE A 157 10.40 -16.79 -18.31
C PHE A 157 10.61 -17.71 -19.52
N ALA A 158 11.67 -18.52 -19.53
CA ALA A 158 11.85 -19.54 -20.57
C ALA A 158 10.67 -20.54 -20.58
N LYS A 159 10.15 -20.90 -21.75
CA LYS A 159 8.95 -21.75 -21.88
C LYS A 159 9.07 -23.14 -21.20
N GLN A 160 10.29 -23.62 -21.00
CA GLN A 160 10.56 -24.86 -20.29
C GLN A 160 10.66 -24.68 -18.75
N SER A 161 10.71 -23.47 -18.28
CA SER A 161 10.80 -23.18 -16.85
C SER A 161 9.46 -23.49 -16.17
N PRO A 162 9.43 -24.22 -15.04
CA PRO A 162 8.19 -24.50 -14.31
C PRO A 162 7.55 -23.27 -13.69
N VAL A 163 8.25 -22.14 -13.66
CA VAL A 163 7.81 -20.87 -13.05
C VAL A 163 7.56 -19.75 -14.07
N HIS A 164 7.55 -20.09 -15.38
CA HIS A 164 7.38 -19.09 -16.45
C HIS A 164 5.95 -18.50 -16.51
N ASP A 165 4.96 -19.25 -16.03
CA ASP A 165 3.57 -18.79 -15.99
C ASP A 165 3.29 -18.12 -14.66
N GLY A 166 3.25 -16.81 -14.69
CA GLY A 166 3.08 -15.96 -13.50
C GLY A 166 3.99 -14.75 -13.50
N ALA A 167 3.94 -14.00 -12.41
CA ALA A 167 4.71 -12.78 -12.23
C ALA A 167 6.02 -13.05 -11.47
N THR A 168 7.06 -12.32 -11.83
CA THR A 168 8.29 -12.22 -11.06
C THR A 168 8.25 -10.94 -10.23
N ILE A 169 8.34 -11.09 -8.91
CA ILE A 169 8.29 -9.95 -7.96
C ILE A 169 9.71 -9.54 -7.60
N ILE A 170 10.03 -8.29 -7.87
CA ILE A 170 11.31 -7.67 -7.53
C ILE A 170 11.11 -6.74 -6.33
N GLN A 171 11.94 -6.91 -5.31
CA GLN A 171 11.98 -6.03 -4.15
C GLN A 171 13.41 -5.54 -3.92
N GLY A 172 13.61 -4.22 -4.05
CA GLY A 172 14.97 -3.68 -4.07
C GLY A 172 15.77 -4.23 -5.26
N ALA A 173 16.99 -4.69 -5.02
CA ALA A 173 17.86 -5.28 -6.05
C ALA A 173 17.71 -6.82 -6.17
N ARG A 174 16.63 -7.41 -5.64
CA ARG A 174 16.50 -8.87 -5.58
C ARG A 174 15.18 -9.36 -6.16
N ILE A 175 15.23 -10.50 -6.82
CA ILE A 175 14.05 -11.27 -7.18
C ILE A 175 13.56 -11.98 -5.92
N LYS A 176 12.38 -11.59 -5.44
CA LYS A 176 11.78 -12.12 -4.20
C LYS A 176 10.97 -13.39 -4.46
N LEU A 177 10.02 -13.29 -5.39
CA LEU A 177 9.10 -14.38 -5.75
C LEU A 177 9.08 -14.57 -7.25
N VAL A 178 8.82 -15.79 -7.68
CA VAL A 178 8.60 -16.18 -9.09
C VAL A 178 7.33 -17.00 -9.21
N GLY A 179 6.67 -16.96 -10.37
CA GLY A 179 5.46 -17.73 -10.62
C GLY A 179 4.26 -17.27 -9.77
N ALA A 180 4.21 -16.00 -9.35
CA ALA A 180 3.12 -15.46 -8.56
C ALA A 180 1.92 -15.09 -9.44
N PHE A 181 0.69 -15.42 -8.99
CA PHE A 181 -0.53 -15.03 -9.69
C PHE A 181 -1.07 -13.71 -9.15
N LEU A 182 -1.40 -12.82 -10.08
CA LEU A 182 -1.92 -11.49 -9.80
C LEU A 182 -3.45 -11.44 -9.94
N PRO A 183 -4.15 -10.52 -9.26
CA PRO A 183 -5.56 -10.29 -9.50
C PRO A 183 -5.80 -9.77 -10.91
N LEU A 184 -6.84 -10.27 -11.57
CA LEU A 184 -7.25 -9.75 -12.88
C LEU A 184 -8.15 -8.52 -12.70
N THR A 185 -7.93 -7.52 -13.55
CA THR A 185 -8.83 -6.35 -13.57
C THR A 185 -10.25 -6.74 -14.00
N LYS A 186 -11.22 -6.07 -13.40
CA LYS A 186 -12.64 -6.16 -13.77
C LYS A 186 -13.05 -5.07 -14.77
N ARG A 187 -12.12 -4.22 -15.21
CA ARG A 187 -12.36 -3.11 -16.13
C ARG A 187 -12.82 -3.67 -17.48
N GLU A 188 -13.97 -3.18 -17.94
CA GLU A 188 -14.49 -3.45 -19.28
C GLU A 188 -13.93 -2.46 -20.30
N GLY A 189 -13.99 -2.81 -21.60
CA GLY A 189 -13.55 -1.92 -22.67
C GLY A 189 -12.03 -1.85 -22.88
N LEU A 190 -11.26 -2.76 -22.31
CA LEU A 190 -9.82 -2.85 -22.58
C LEU A 190 -9.58 -3.25 -24.03
N PRO A 191 -8.47 -2.80 -24.65
CA PRO A 191 -8.08 -3.20 -26.01
C PRO A 191 -8.08 -4.72 -26.17
N GLN A 192 -8.61 -5.22 -27.29
CA GLN A 192 -8.73 -6.67 -27.55
C GLN A 192 -7.39 -7.41 -27.56
N HIS A 193 -6.31 -6.71 -27.85
CA HIS A 193 -4.96 -7.26 -27.87
C HIS A 193 -4.33 -7.40 -26.48
N PHE A 194 -4.99 -6.93 -25.41
CA PHE A 194 -4.52 -7.14 -24.05
C PHE A 194 -4.87 -8.55 -23.57
N GLY A 195 -3.84 -9.40 -23.55
CA GLY A 195 -3.95 -10.77 -23.03
C GLY A 195 -4.01 -10.83 -21.50
N THR A 196 -3.94 -12.04 -20.96
CA THR A 196 -4.03 -12.31 -19.52
C THR A 196 -2.97 -11.55 -18.69
N ARG A 197 -1.72 -11.44 -19.20
CA ARG A 197 -0.63 -10.71 -18.52
C ARG A 197 -0.94 -9.21 -18.38
N HIS A 198 -1.50 -8.58 -19.41
CA HIS A 198 -1.90 -7.18 -19.33
C HIS A 198 -3.04 -6.98 -18.33
N ARG A 199 -4.06 -7.85 -18.35
CA ARG A 199 -5.18 -7.80 -17.42
C ARG A 199 -4.75 -8.01 -15.98
N ALA A 200 -3.77 -8.89 -15.75
CA ALA A 200 -3.18 -9.14 -14.45
C ALA A 200 -2.36 -7.93 -13.95
N ALA A 201 -1.56 -7.32 -14.84
CA ALA A 201 -0.80 -6.12 -14.53
C ALA A 201 -1.71 -4.94 -14.14
N ILE A 202 -2.76 -4.69 -14.94
CA ILE A 202 -3.74 -3.64 -14.64
C ILE A 202 -4.41 -3.93 -13.29
N GLY A 203 -4.90 -5.17 -13.08
CA GLY A 203 -5.61 -5.54 -11.86
C GLY A 203 -4.77 -5.37 -10.58
N LEU A 204 -3.49 -5.68 -10.62
CA LEU A 204 -2.60 -5.41 -9.48
C LEU A 204 -2.32 -3.92 -9.32
N SER A 205 -2.06 -3.19 -10.40
CA SER A 205 -1.74 -1.76 -10.34
C SER A 205 -2.92 -0.85 -9.94
N GLU A 206 -4.16 -1.38 -9.99
CA GLU A 206 -5.36 -0.69 -9.48
C GLU A 206 -5.47 -0.73 -7.95
N VAL A 207 -4.83 -1.71 -7.30
CA VAL A 207 -4.97 -1.96 -5.85
C VAL A 207 -3.70 -1.67 -5.05
N CYS A 208 -2.57 -1.39 -5.71
CA CYS A 208 -1.30 -1.08 -5.04
C CYS A 208 -0.43 -0.13 -5.88
N ASP A 209 0.66 0.36 -5.28
CA ASP A 209 1.61 1.29 -5.90
C ASP A 209 2.72 0.62 -6.71
N ALA A 210 2.60 -0.68 -7.02
CA ALA A 210 3.60 -1.41 -7.78
C ALA A 210 3.72 -0.90 -9.22
N VAL A 211 4.94 -0.88 -9.73
CA VAL A 211 5.23 -0.66 -11.16
C VAL A 211 5.40 -2.01 -11.84
N ILE A 212 4.72 -2.21 -12.96
CA ILE A 212 4.68 -3.51 -13.61
C ILE A 212 5.13 -3.38 -15.05
N VAL A 213 6.05 -4.24 -15.47
CA VAL A 213 6.49 -4.37 -16.85
C VAL A 213 5.85 -5.63 -17.44
N VAL A 214 5.15 -5.45 -18.56
CA VAL A 214 4.53 -6.53 -19.33
C VAL A 214 5.25 -6.70 -20.65
N ILE A 215 5.60 -7.92 -20.99
CA ILE A 215 6.19 -8.30 -22.26
C ILE A 215 5.18 -9.19 -22.98
N SER A 216 4.71 -8.74 -24.14
CA SER A 216 3.76 -9.48 -24.96
C SER A 216 4.48 -10.61 -25.71
N GLU A 217 4.02 -11.85 -25.52
CA GLU A 217 4.57 -13.01 -26.23
C GLU A 217 4.24 -12.98 -27.72
N GLU A 218 3.04 -12.51 -28.08
CA GLU A 218 2.55 -12.52 -29.45
C GLU A 218 3.11 -11.36 -30.28
N ARG A 219 3.26 -10.19 -29.69
CA ARG A 219 3.60 -8.94 -30.39
C ARG A 219 5.04 -8.49 -30.17
N GLY A 220 5.71 -9.04 -29.14
CA GLY A 220 7.01 -8.56 -28.73
C GLY A 220 7.00 -7.10 -28.21
N GLU A 221 5.82 -6.60 -27.83
CA GLU A 221 5.64 -5.26 -27.29
C GLU A 221 5.94 -5.23 -25.79
N VAL A 222 6.56 -4.14 -25.34
CA VAL A 222 6.83 -3.89 -23.93
C VAL A 222 5.90 -2.78 -23.44
N SER A 223 5.24 -3.00 -22.31
CA SER A 223 4.38 -2.01 -21.67
C SER A 223 4.75 -1.82 -20.21
N VAL A 224 4.67 -0.59 -19.72
CA VAL A 224 4.75 -0.27 -18.29
C VAL A 224 3.36 0.03 -17.79
N VAL A 225 2.98 -0.60 -16.68
CA VAL A 225 1.65 -0.43 -16.07
C VAL A 225 1.81 0.14 -14.67
N TYR A 226 1.12 1.24 -14.41
CA TYR A 226 1.12 1.91 -13.12
C TYR A 226 -0.23 2.60 -12.86
N LYS A 227 -0.84 2.38 -11.69
CA LYS A 227 -2.15 2.95 -11.29
C LYS A 227 -3.27 2.75 -12.33
N GLY A 228 -3.32 1.56 -12.96
CA GLY A 228 -4.31 1.21 -13.97
C GLY A 228 -4.06 1.81 -15.35
N GLU A 229 -3.03 2.63 -15.53
CA GLU A 229 -2.61 3.19 -16.81
C GLU A 229 -1.56 2.29 -17.46
N VAL A 230 -1.65 2.13 -18.78
CA VAL A 230 -0.74 1.30 -19.59
C VAL A 230 -0.01 2.20 -20.56
N GLU A 231 1.30 2.26 -20.46
CA GLU A 231 2.18 2.99 -21.36
C GLU A 231 2.98 2.02 -22.21
N LEU A 232 2.85 2.13 -23.54
CA LEU A 232 3.62 1.33 -24.49
C LEU A 232 5.04 1.90 -24.61
N VAL A 233 6.03 1.04 -24.46
CA VAL A 233 7.45 1.38 -24.56
C VAL A 233 8.02 0.79 -25.84
N GLN A 234 8.44 1.65 -26.76
CA GLN A 234 8.95 1.21 -28.08
C GLN A 234 10.47 1.01 -28.08
N GLU A 235 11.18 1.81 -27.30
CA GLU A 235 12.64 1.83 -27.29
C GLU A 235 13.22 1.59 -25.90
N PRO A 236 14.39 0.91 -25.79
CA PRO A 236 15.05 0.63 -24.53
C PRO A 236 15.23 1.86 -23.61
N PRO A 237 15.69 3.03 -24.09
CA PRO A 237 15.86 4.21 -23.22
C PRO A 237 14.55 4.70 -22.59
N GLN A 238 13.40 4.52 -23.28
CA GLN A 238 12.10 4.89 -22.74
C GLN A 238 11.75 4.05 -21.51
N LEU A 239 12.10 2.76 -21.49
CA LEU A 239 11.88 1.89 -20.34
C LEU A 239 12.70 2.37 -19.13
N GLN A 240 13.96 2.73 -19.33
CA GLN A 240 14.78 3.28 -18.25
C GLN A 240 14.21 4.57 -17.70
N MET A 241 13.75 5.47 -18.57
CA MET A 241 13.14 6.75 -18.17
C MET A 241 11.83 6.51 -17.40
N ALA A 242 10.96 5.64 -17.89
CA ALA A 242 9.69 5.31 -17.22
C ALA A 242 9.93 4.66 -15.86
N LEU A 243 10.77 3.63 -15.80
CA LEU A 243 11.12 2.98 -14.53
C LEU A 243 11.88 3.92 -13.58
N GLY A 244 12.82 4.74 -14.10
CA GLY A 244 13.56 5.71 -13.32
C GLY A 244 12.65 6.75 -12.66
N SER A 245 11.69 7.29 -13.41
CA SER A 245 10.72 8.27 -12.88
C SER A 245 9.78 7.66 -11.84
N LEU A 246 9.30 6.44 -12.08
CA LEU A 246 8.32 5.78 -11.21
C LEU A 246 8.96 5.14 -9.97
N LEU A 247 10.15 4.54 -10.09
CA LEU A 247 10.81 3.83 -8.99
C LEU A 247 11.74 4.72 -8.16
N LEU A 248 12.49 5.60 -8.82
CA LEU A 248 13.51 6.43 -8.16
C LEU A 248 12.99 7.82 -7.81
N GLY A 249 11.77 8.18 -8.26
CA GLY A 249 11.23 9.51 -8.03
C GLY A 249 12.07 10.61 -8.67
N ILE A 250 12.81 10.31 -9.73
CA ILE A 250 13.56 11.28 -10.52
C ILE A 250 12.53 12.06 -11.33
N ASP A 251 11.98 13.08 -10.70
CA ASP A 251 10.94 13.93 -11.26
C ASP A 251 11.46 14.72 -12.47
N SER A 252 10.95 14.40 -13.62
CA SER A 252 10.90 15.37 -14.72
C SER A 252 9.87 16.46 -14.36
N GLY A 253 10.29 17.41 -13.56
CA GLY A 253 9.84 18.81 -13.55
C GLY A 253 8.36 19.19 -13.30
N THR A 254 7.40 18.29 -13.01
CA THR A 254 5.98 18.69 -13.05
C THR A 254 5.18 18.51 -11.73
N LYS A 255 5.78 18.10 -10.64
CA LYS A 255 5.08 17.78 -9.35
C LYS A 255 5.17 18.79 -8.21
N SER A 256 5.51 20.05 -8.47
CA SER A 256 5.53 21.08 -7.41
C SER A 256 4.15 21.45 -6.86
N ARG A 257 3.08 21.25 -7.63
CA ARG A 257 1.72 21.74 -7.26
C ARG A 257 0.90 20.79 -6.37
N THR A 258 1.21 19.50 -6.36
CA THR A 258 0.52 18.49 -5.52
C THR A 258 1.06 18.45 -4.11
N ARG A 259 2.35 18.66 -3.91
CA ARG A 259 3.02 18.60 -2.59
C ARG A 259 2.54 19.69 -1.63
N THR A 260 2.27 20.89 -2.14
CA THR A 260 1.69 22.01 -1.35
C THR A 260 0.24 21.73 -0.92
N ARG A 261 -0.55 21.06 -1.76
CA ARG A 261 -1.94 20.74 -1.44
C ARG A 261 -2.04 19.62 -0.39
N GLU A 262 -1.16 18.63 -0.45
CA GLU A 262 -1.04 17.57 0.56
C GLU A 262 -0.53 18.11 1.89
N PHE A 263 0.44 19.00 1.87
CA PHE A 263 0.95 19.66 3.08
C PHE A 263 -0.13 20.54 3.76
N LEU A 264 -0.89 21.30 2.98
CA LEU A 264 -2.02 22.10 3.48
C LEU A 264 -3.15 21.22 4.05
N SER A 265 -3.45 20.07 3.43
CA SER A 265 -4.46 19.13 3.94
C SER A 265 -4.03 18.45 5.23
N GLN A 266 -2.74 18.17 5.40
CA GLN A 266 -2.17 17.62 6.64
C GLN A 266 -2.20 18.67 7.77
N LEU A 267 -1.86 19.92 7.48
CA LEU A 267 -1.96 21.02 8.43
C LEU A 267 -3.40 21.28 8.88
N ALA A 268 -4.34 21.27 7.94
CA ALA A 268 -5.76 21.41 8.25
C ALA A 268 -6.28 20.26 9.13
N GLY A 269 -5.86 19.01 8.84
CA GLY A 269 -6.19 17.86 9.69
C GLY A 269 -5.62 17.96 11.10
N LEU A 270 -4.41 18.47 11.25
CA LEU A 270 -3.75 18.67 12.55
C LEU A 270 -4.45 19.76 13.35
N LEU A 271 -4.88 20.84 12.70
CA LEU A 271 -5.68 21.91 13.33
C LEU A 271 -7.03 21.42 13.83
N VAL A 272 -7.72 20.58 13.04
CA VAL A 272 -9.02 20.01 13.44
C VAL A 272 -8.85 19.07 14.64
N THR A 273 -7.83 18.21 14.64
CA THR A 273 -7.56 17.31 15.78
C THR A 273 -7.14 18.10 17.02
N PHE A 274 -6.38 19.17 16.89
CA PHE A 274 -6.01 20.06 17.99
C PHE A 274 -7.25 20.72 18.61
N LEU A 275 -8.17 21.24 17.77
CA LEU A 275 -9.42 21.86 18.26
C LEU A 275 -10.33 20.84 18.94
N LEU A 276 -10.43 19.62 18.43
CA LEU A 276 -11.23 18.55 19.05
C LEU A 276 -10.66 18.12 20.40
N VAL A 277 -9.34 17.95 20.50
CA VAL A 277 -8.68 17.56 21.77
C VAL A 277 -8.79 18.68 22.79
N SER A 278 -8.60 19.95 22.40
CA SER A 278 -8.74 21.09 23.30
C SER A 278 -10.19 21.30 23.78
N ALA A 279 -11.19 21.01 22.94
CA ALA A 279 -12.60 21.07 23.34
C ALA A 279 -13.01 19.94 24.29
N PHE A 280 -12.31 18.82 24.27
CA PHE A 280 -12.54 17.71 25.20
C PHE A 280 -11.83 17.89 26.53
N TRP A 281 -10.77 18.70 26.56
CA TRP A 281 -9.98 18.97 27.77
C TRP A 281 -10.57 20.12 28.64
N GLY A 282 -11.39 21.01 28.08
CA GLY A 282 -12.10 22.09 28.79
C GLY A 282 -13.48 21.66 29.23
#